data_3fde0fd7f3a2dc2dc5da9a7b0552a102
#
_entry.id   3fde0fd7f3a2dc2dc5da9a7b0552a102
#
_cell.length_a   1.000
_cell.length_b   1.000
_cell.length_c   1.000
_cell.angle_alpha   90.00
_cell.angle_beta   90.00
_cell.angle_gamma   90.00
#
_symmetry.space_group_name_H-M   'P 1'
#
loop_
_entity.id
_entity.type
_entity.pdbx_description
1 polymer ?
#
loop_
_entity_poly.entity_id
_entity_poly.type
_entity_poly.pdbx_seq_one_letter_code
_entity_poly.pdbx_strand_id
1 'polypeptide(L)'
;QEITGNRDWLQKARELTEFVQEHFREEGTGFFFYTPVWQEDVILRKKEVYDGATPSGNAVMALNLYRLGILYNLPGWKEQSASMLAALGNAITRYPTSFGCWACLLQEQISGTNELALVGDGFEKVLHEVLNEYIPHRVLMAAAGPVEEFPLLAARTSVSRVSLYRCSNYTCQLPVFSAKELISLINRDKKDN
;
A
#
# COMPACT_ATOMS: atom_id res chain seq x y z
N GLN A 1 5.74 -7.94 -6.27
CA GLN A 1 5.30 -7.12 -7.39
C GLN A 1 6.22 -5.91 -7.61
N GLU A 2 6.50 -5.08 -6.63
CA GLU A 2 7.36 -3.88 -6.78
C GLU A 2 8.77 -4.20 -7.32
N ILE A 3 9.32 -5.37 -7.01
CA ILE A 3 10.68 -5.76 -7.41
C ILE A 3 10.74 -6.24 -8.87
N THR A 4 9.70 -6.90 -9.33
CA THR A 4 9.70 -7.62 -10.61
C THR A 4 8.71 -7.09 -11.64
N GLY A 5 7.79 -6.22 -11.25
CA GLY A 5 6.63 -5.83 -12.06
C GLY A 5 5.58 -6.94 -12.22
N ASN A 6 5.78 -8.14 -11.70
CA ASN A 6 4.82 -9.25 -11.86
C ASN A 6 3.56 -9.01 -11.04
N ARG A 7 2.43 -8.86 -11.73
CA ARG A 7 1.13 -8.55 -11.16
C ARG A 7 0.39 -9.74 -10.55
N ASP A 8 0.79 -10.98 -10.84
CA ASP A 8 0.19 -12.19 -10.24
C ASP A 8 0.29 -12.15 -8.72
N TRP A 9 1.34 -11.53 -8.18
CA TRP A 9 1.50 -11.31 -6.75
C TRP A 9 0.43 -10.38 -6.16
N LEU A 10 0.00 -9.37 -6.91
CA LEU A 10 -1.09 -8.48 -6.47
C LEU A 10 -2.44 -9.19 -6.51
N GLN A 11 -2.69 -9.95 -7.57
CA GLN A 11 -3.91 -10.76 -7.65
C GLN A 11 -3.98 -11.71 -6.46
N LYS A 12 -2.88 -12.41 -6.15
CA LYS A 12 -2.86 -13.32 -4.99
C LYS A 12 -3.03 -12.59 -3.66
N ALA A 13 -2.41 -11.42 -3.50
CA ALA A 13 -2.59 -10.59 -2.31
C ALA A 13 -4.05 -10.13 -2.15
N ARG A 14 -4.72 -9.77 -3.24
CA ARG A 14 -6.14 -9.41 -3.25
C ARG A 14 -7.02 -10.59 -2.86
N GLU A 15 -6.86 -11.76 -3.48
CA GLU A 15 -7.60 -12.99 -3.15
C GLU A 15 -7.48 -13.34 -1.66
N LEU A 16 -6.25 -13.31 -1.11
CA LEU A 16 -6.03 -13.58 0.30
C LEU A 16 -6.67 -12.54 1.22
N THR A 17 -6.63 -11.26 0.81
CA THR A 17 -7.27 -10.18 1.57
C THR A 17 -8.79 -10.32 1.57
N GLU A 18 -9.39 -10.63 0.42
CA GLU A 18 -10.83 -10.90 0.29
C GLU A 18 -11.23 -12.11 1.16
N PHE A 19 -10.44 -13.18 1.14
CA PHE A 19 -10.65 -14.35 2.01
C PHE A 19 -10.63 -13.99 3.50
N VAL A 20 -9.66 -13.18 3.93
CA VAL A 20 -9.59 -12.72 5.32
C VAL A 20 -10.76 -11.80 5.68
N GLN A 21 -11.17 -10.92 4.76
CA GLN A 21 -12.34 -10.07 4.93
C GLN A 21 -13.63 -10.87 5.12
N GLU A 22 -13.81 -11.94 4.38
CA GLU A 22 -15.01 -12.77 4.43
C GLU A 22 -15.08 -13.62 5.71
N HIS A 23 -13.93 -14.17 6.11
CA HIS A 23 -13.93 -15.25 7.10
C HIS A 23 -13.43 -14.89 8.49
N PHE A 24 -12.67 -13.80 8.63
CA PHE A 24 -12.03 -13.43 9.90
C PHE A 24 -12.49 -12.09 10.45
N ARG A 25 -13.22 -11.29 9.67
CA ARG A 25 -13.62 -9.95 10.05
C ARG A 25 -14.55 -9.95 11.26
N GLU A 26 -14.32 -8.99 12.16
CA GLU A 26 -15.25 -8.63 13.22
C GLU A 26 -16.27 -7.62 12.70
N GLU A 27 -17.54 -7.92 12.82
CA GLU A 27 -18.60 -7.00 12.43
C GLU A 27 -18.58 -5.73 13.29
N GLY A 28 -18.78 -4.59 12.66
CA GLY A 28 -18.89 -3.28 13.33
C GLY A 28 -17.57 -2.60 13.68
N THR A 29 -16.45 -3.30 13.79
CA THR A 29 -15.16 -2.68 14.15
C THR A 29 -14.14 -2.63 13.02
N GLY A 30 -14.28 -3.51 12.03
CA GLY A 30 -13.34 -3.64 10.92
C GLY A 30 -12.05 -4.39 11.24
N PHE A 31 -11.84 -4.80 12.50
CA PHE A 31 -10.73 -5.65 12.90
C PHE A 31 -10.96 -7.12 12.53
N PHE A 32 -9.94 -7.95 12.79
CA PHE A 32 -9.93 -9.35 12.42
C PHE A 32 -9.62 -10.24 13.63
N PHE A 33 -10.33 -11.36 13.74
CA PHE A 33 -10.04 -12.40 14.70
C PHE A 33 -8.93 -13.32 14.21
N TYR A 34 -8.34 -14.11 15.09
CA TYR A 34 -7.38 -15.16 14.74
C TYR A 34 -8.03 -16.40 14.14
N THR A 35 -9.33 -16.60 14.41
CA THR A 35 -10.06 -17.80 14.03
C THR A 35 -11.14 -17.45 13.01
N PRO A 36 -11.36 -18.29 11.99
CA PRO A 36 -12.40 -18.07 11.01
C PRO A 36 -13.80 -18.27 11.61
N VAL A 37 -14.83 -17.82 10.89
CA VAL A 37 -16.22 -17.88 11.34
C VAL A 37 -16.77 -19.29 11.51
N TRP A 38 -16.21 -20.28 10.82
CA TRP A 38 -16.66 -21.68 10.90
C TRP A 38 -15.96 -22.51 11.99
N GLN A 39 -15.06 -21.95 12.75
CA GLN A 39 -14.36 -22.68 13.82
C GLN A 39 -15.21 -22.68 15.09
N GLU A 40 -15.95 -23.77 15.30
CA GLU A 40 -16.95 -23.89 16.37
C GLU A 40 -16.37 -24.34 17.72
N ASP A 41 -15.17 -24.91 17.75
CA ASP A 41 -14.49 -25.41 18.97
C ASP A 41 -13.82 -24.32 19.81
N VAL A 42 -14.00 -23.05 19.44
CA VAL A 42 -13.40 -21.89 20.10
C VAL A 42 -14.41 -21.23 21.04
N ILE A 43 -14.13 -21.27 22.33
CA ILE A 43 -14.97 -20.64 23.36
C ILE A 43 -15.04 -19.12 23.18
N LEU A 44 -13.92 -18.48 22.79
CA LEU A 44 -13.82 -17.04 22.57
C LEU A 44 -12.92 -16.73 21.39
N ARG A 45 -13.45 -16.09 20.36
CA ARG A 45 -12.65 -15.59 19.25
C ARG A 45 -11.81 -14.41 19.71
N LYS A 46 -10.48 -14.56 19.66
CA LYS A 46 -9.51 -13.53 20.06
C LYS A 46 -9.03 -12.74 18.86
N LYS A 47 -8.73 -11.47 19.10
CA LYS A 47 -8.00 -10.60 18.19
C LYS A 47 -6.82 -9.96 18.90
N GLU A 48 -5.77 -9.65 18.18
CA GLU A 48 -4.59 -8.96 18.70
C GLU A 48 -4.31 -7.73 17.84
N VAL A 49 -3.99 -6.65 18.49
CA VAL A 49 -3.65 -5.38 17.86
C VAL A 49 -2.25 -4.88 18.26
N TYR A 50 -1.64 -5.49 19.31
CA TYR A 50 -0.29 -5.14 19.74
C TYR A 50 0.76 -5.75 18.81
N ASP A 51 1.70 -4.94 18.40
CA ASP A 51 2.91 -5.42 17.75
C ASP A 51 3.88 -5.95 18.82
N GLY A 52 4.29 -7.20 18.69
CA GLY A 52 5.26 -7.86 19.55
C GLY A 52 6.62 -7.98 18.86
N ALA A 53 7.21 -9.17 18.92
CA ALA A 53 8.41 -9.48 18.14
C ALA A 53 8.16 -9.45 16.62
N THR A 54 6.90 -9.58 16.23
CA THR A 54 6.41 -9.43 14.86
C THR A 54 5.20 -8.48 14.86
N PRO A 55 4.90 -7.82 13.73
CA PRO A 55 3.67 -7.05 13.59
C PRO A 55 2.43 -7.88 13.87
N SER A 56 1.41 -7.29 14.47
CA SER A 56 0.13 -7.95 14.66
C SER A 56 -0.56 -8.22 13.33
N GLY A 57 -1.34 -9.30 13.24
CA GLY A 57 -2.12 -9.62 12.05
C GLY A 57 -3.05 -8.48 11.64
N ASN A 58 -3.63 -7.78 12.62
CA ASN A 58 -4.47 -6.61 12.37
C ASN A 58 -3.69 -5.42 11.79
N ALA A 59 -2.47 -5.15 12.26
CA ALA A 59 -1.62 -4.10 11.71
C ALA A 59 -1.24 -4.39 10.26
N VAL A 60 -0.86 -5.63 9.97
CA VAL A 60 -0.54 -6.07 8.60
C VAL A 60 -1.77 -5.98 7.69
N MET A 61 -2.95 -6.40 8.17
CA MET A 61 -4.18 -6.30 7.39
C MET A 61 -4.58 -4.84 7.12
N ALA A 62 -4.45 -3.94 8.11
CA ALA A 62 -4.71 -2.53 7.89
C ALA A 62 -3.78 -1.93 6.82
N LEU A 63 -2.49 -2.30 6.84
CA LEU A 63 -1.52 -1.90 5.81
C LEU A 63 -1.87 -2.48 4.43
N ASN A 64 -2.24 -3.76 4.36
CA ASN A 64 -2.65 -4.41 3.11
C ASN A 64 -3.91 -3.76 2.52
N LEU A 65 -4.94 -3.51 3.35
CA LEU A 65 -6.16 -2.82 2.93
C LEU A 65 -5.85 -1.42 2.37
N TYR A 66 -4.99 -0.67 3.02
CA TYR A 66 -4.59 0.66 2.56
C TYR A 66 -3.89 0.60 1.20
N ARG A 67 -2.83 -0.21 1.07
CA ARG A 67 -2.01 -0.30 -0.14
C ARG A 67 -2.75 -0.94 -1.32
N LEU A 68 -3.46 -2.05 -1.09
CA LEU A 68 -4.30 -2.65 -2.13
C LEU A 68 -5.46 -1.73 -2.50
N GLY A 69 -6.00 -0.98 -1.52
CA GLY A 69 -6.98 0.06 -1.75
C GLY A 69 -6.51 1.15 -2.71
N ILE A 70 -5.22 1.52 -2.66
CA ILE A 70 -4.60 2.42 -3.65
C ILE A 70 -4.41 1.71 -4.98
N LEU A 71 -3.79 0.53 -4.99
CA LEU A 71 -3.41 -0.17 -6.23
C LEU A 71 -4.61 -0.57 -7.09
N TYR A 72 -5.73 -0.96 -6.48
CA TYR A 72 -6.96 -1.38 -7.16
C TYR A 72 -8.09 -0.34 -7.15
N ASN A 73 -7.85 0.85 -6.60
CA ASN A 73 -8.88 1.88 -6.40
C ASN A 73 -10.10 1.36 -5.63
N LEU A 74 -9.87 0.78 -4.47
CA LEU A 74 -10.91 0.26 -3.58
C LEU A 74 -11.08 1.19 -2.37
N PRO A 75 -11.90 2.26 -2.47
CA PRO A 75 -12.03 3.26 -1.42
C PRO A 75 -12.50 2.67 -0.08
N GLY A 76 -13.41 1.69 -0.09
CA GLY A 76 -13.89 1.04 1.12
C GLY A 76 -12.78 0.32 1.92
N TRP A 77 -11.74 -0.19 1.25
CA TRP A 77 -10.58 -0.79 1.94
C TRP A 77 -9.70 0.28 2.58
N LYS A 78 -9.51 1.42 1.91
CA LYS A 78 -8.79 2.58 2.49
C LYS A 78 -9.53 3.12 3.71
N GLU A 79 -10.84 3.27 3.62
CA GLU A 79 -11.71 3.72 4.71
C GLU A 79 -11.68 2.77 5.90
N GLN A 80 -11.73 1.46 5.66
CA GLN A 80 -11.59 0.46 6.73
C GLN A 80 -10.24 0.58 7.42
N SER A 81 -9.14 0.67 6.68
CA SER A 81 -7.80 0.89 7.24
C SER A 81 -7.72 2.14 8.09
N ALA A 82 -8.28 3.26 7.61
CA ALA A 82 -8.33 4.52 8.35
C ALA A 82 -9.17 4.39 9.64
N SER A 83 -10.29 3.68 9.59
CA SER A 83 -11.15 3.42 10.76
C SER A 83 -10.43 2.57 11.82
N MET A 84 -9.69 1.55 11.40
CA MET A 84 -8.86 0.74 12.30
C MET A 84 -7.78 1.59 12.98
N LEU A 85 -7.10 2.47 12.25
CA LEU A 85 -6.13 3.43 12.81
C LEU A 85 -6.78 4.39 13.79
N ALA A 86 -7.92 4.98 13.45
CA ALA A 86 -8.63 5.92 14.30
C ALA A 86 -9.04 5.30 15.64
N ALA A 87 -9.46 4.02 15.62
CA ALA A 87 -9.82 3.29 16.84
C ALA A 87 -8.63 3.08 17.80
N LEU A 88 -7.40 3.09 17.29
CA LEU A 88 -6.17 2.87 18.05
C LEU A 88 -5.35 4.16 18.27
N GLY A 89 -5.76 5.30 17.72
CA GLY A 89 -4.96 6.53 17.63
C GLY A 89 -4.28 6.94 18.95
N ASN A 90 -5.01 6.96 20.07
CA ASN A 90 -4.46 7.29 21.37
C ASN A 90 -3.45 6.24 21.87
N ALA A 91 -3.67 4.96 21.58
CA ALA A 91 -2.77 3.89 21.99
C ALA A 91 -1.46 3.93 21.17
N ILE A 92 -1.55 4.17 19.85
CA ILE A 92 -0.40 4.29 18.95
C ILE A 92 0.53 5.42 19.41
N THR A 93 -0.02 6.58 19.71
CA THR A 93 0.78 7.75 20.12
C THR A 93 1.36 7.61 21.53
N ARG A 94 0.63 6.95 22.42
CA ARG A 94 1.06 6.76 23.82
C ARG A 94 2.08 5.62 23.98
N TYR A 95 1.98 4.57 23.17
CA TYR A 95 2.80 3.36 23.29
C TYR A 95 3.40 2.95 21.92
N PRO A 96 4.19 3.81 21.26
CA PRO A 96 4.65 3.57 19.89
C PRO A 96 5.50 2.30 19.73
N THR A 97 6.17 1.86 20.79
CA THR A 97 6.95 0.60 20.77
C THR A 97 6.09 -0.65 20.69
N SER A 98 4.83 -0.57 21.14
CA SER A 98 3.86 -1.69 21.09
C SER A 98 2.91 -1.59 19.88
N PHE A 99 3.06 -0.56 19.05
CA PHE A 99 2.25 -0.27 17.87
C PHE A 99 3.10 0.20 16.68
N GLY A 100 4.32 -0.31 16.54
CA GLY A 100 5.29 0.18 15.56
C GLY A 100 4.79 0.09 14.11
N CYS A 101 4.16 -1.02 13.71
CA CYS A 101 3.59 -1.18 12.38
C CYS A 101 2.41 -0.21 12.15
N TRP A 102 1.54 -0.03 13.14
CA TRP A 102 0.47 0.96 13.09
C TRP A 102 0.99 2.39 13.00
N ALA A 103 2.06 2.71 13.75
CA ALA A 103 2.69 4.04 13.70
C ALA A 103 3.26 4.34 12.32
N CYS A 104 3.87 3.36 11.65
CA CYS A 104 4.33 3.49 10.27
C CYS A 104 3.16 3.75 9.31
N LEU A 105 2.05 3.00 9.45
CA LEU A 105 0.87 3.21 8.62
C LEU A 105 0.21 4.57 8.90
N LEU A 106 0.14 4.99 10.16
CA LEU A 106 -0.37 6.32 10.54
C LEU A 106 0.48 7.42 9.90
N GLN A 107 1.80 7.29 9.96
CA GLN A 107 2.72 8.22 9.33
C GLN A 107 2.53 8.26 7.81
N GLU A 108 2.35 7.11 7.16
CA GLU A 108 2.08 7.03 5.72
C GLU A 108 0.77 7.73 5.35
N GLN A 109 -0.31 7.54 6.13
CA GLN A 109 -1.58 8.20 5.85
C GLN A 109 -1.55 9.72 6.07
N ILE A 110 -0.78 10.20 7.06
CA ILE A 110 -0.63 11.64 7.34
C ILE A 110 0.27 12.31 6.30
N SER A 111 1.41 11.69 5.97
CA SER A 111 2.40 12.27 5.05
C SER A 111 2.02 12.11 3.58
N GLY A 112 1.03 11.26 3.29
CA GLY A 112 0.66 10.85 1.93
C GLY A 112 1.57 9.75 1.39
N THR A 113 1.02 8.98 0.46
CA THR A 113 1.74 7.90 -0.23
C THR A 113 2.32 8.40 -1.55
N ASN A 114 3.57 8.08 -1.82
CA ASN A 114 4.18 8.27 -3.13
C ASN A 114 3.67 7.16 -4.07
N GLU A 115 2.71 7.49 -4.90
CA GLU A 115 2.15 6.60 -5.91
C GLU A 115 3.03 6.71 -7.16
N LEU A 116 3.75 5.64 -7.51
CA LEU A 116 4.73 5.63 -8.60
C LEU A 116 4.30 4.67 -9.70
N ALA A 117 4.41 5.12 -10.96
CA ALA A 117 4.19 4.28 -12.11
C ALA A 117 5.36 4.41 -13.10
N LEU A 118 5.88 3.27 -13.54
CA LEU A 118 6.92 3.16 -14.56
C LEU A 118 6.31 2.44 -15.78
N VAL A 119 6.29 3.10 -16.91
CA VAL A 119 5.67 2.54 -18.13
C VAL A 119 6.61 2.67 -19.32
N GLY A 120 6.86 1.56 -19.98
CA GLY A 120 7.67 1.50 -21.20
C GLY A 120 8.48 0.21 -21.32
N ASP A 121 8.86 -0.13 -22.53
CA ASP A 121 9.68 -1.32 -22.81
C ASP A 121 11.04 -1.21 -22.11
N GLY A 122 11.49 -2.32 -21.51
CA GLY A 122 12.74 -2.38 -20.76
C GLY A 122 12.68 -1.65 -19.41
N PHE A 123 11.50 -1.51 -18.82
CA PHE A 123 11.29 -0.86 -17.53
C PHE A 123 12.11 -1.49 -16.40
N GLU A 124 12.50 -2.74 -16.49
CA GLU A 124 13.17 -3.50 -15.45
C GLU A 124 14.47 -2.82 -14.99
N LYS A 125 15.26 -2.30 -15.94
CA LYS A 125 16.50 -1.58 -15.61
C LYS A 125 16.22 -0.32 -14.79
N VAL A 126 15.25 0.48 -15.24
CA VAL A 126 14.87 1.73 -14.55
C VAL A 126 14.21 1.43 -13.23
N LEU A 127 13.42 0.36 -13.16
CA LEU A 127 12.84 -0.14 -11.91
C LEU A 127 13.93 -0.43 -10.87
N HIS A 128 14.99 -1.15 -11.24
CA HIS A 128 16.12 -1.40 -10.35
C HIS A 128 16.81 -0.11 -9.89
N GLU A 129 16.98 0.87 -10.77
CA GLU A 129 17.54 2.17 -10.40
C GLU A 129 16.67 2.88 -9.35
N VAL A 130 15.35 2.88 -9.53
CA VAL A 130 14.39 3.47 -8.56
C VAL A 130 14.37 2.71 -7.25
N LEU A 131 14.48 1.38 -7.28
CA LEU A 131 14.46 0.54 -6.07
C LEU A 131 15.73 0.69 -5.22
N ASN A 132 16.84 1.14 -5.79
CA ASN A 132 18.07 1.46 -5.05
C ASN A 132 17.97 2.77 -4.27
N GLU A 133 16.94 3.57 -4.52
CA GLU A 133 16.70 4.82 -3.80
C GLU A 133 15.74 4.62 -2.63
N TYR A 134 15.99 5.30 -1.52
CA TYR A 134 15.08 5.30 -0.39
C TYR A 134 13.91 6.25 -0.64
N ILE A 135 12.75 5.69 -0.96
CA ILE A 135 11.48 6.42 -1.12
C ILE A 135 10.52 5.92 -0.04
N PRO A 136 10.28 6.69 1.03
CA PRO A 136 9.34 6.31 2.08
C PRO A 136 7.90 6.34 1.56
N HIS A 137 7.03 5.53 2.16
CA HIS A 137 5.59 5.53 1.90
C HIS A 137 5.28 5.43 0.41
N ARG A 138 5.88 4.47 -0.29
CA ARG A 138 5.63 4.27 -1.70
C ARG A 138 4.71 3.09 -1.97
N VAL A 139 3.92 3.22 -3.01
CA VAL A 139 3.38 2.13 -3.82
C VAL A 139 3.90 2.31 -5.24
N LEU A 140 4.43 1.25 -5.84
CA LEU A 140 5.07 1.31 -7.14
C LEU A 140 4.53 0.22 -8.05
N MET A 141 4.18 0.61 -9.28
CA MET A 141 3.83 -0.31 -10.34
C MET A 141 4.70 -0.08 -11.56
N ALA A 142 5.05 -1.15 -12.26
CA ALA A 142 5.82 -1.08 -13.49
C ALA A 142 5.26 -2.04 -14.55
N ALA A 143 5.24 -1.60 -15.81
CA ALA A 143 4.78 -2.40 -16.94
C ALA A 143 5.37 -1.90 -18.27
N ALA A 144 5.45 -2.77 -19.27
CA ALA A 144 5.88 -2.39 -20.62
C ALA A 144 4.90 -1.42 -21.31
N GLY A 145 3.64 -1.44 -20.93
CA GLY A 145 2.59 -0.57 -21.46
C GLY A 145 1.45 -0.34 -20.48
N PRO A 146 0.40 0.41 -20.88
CA PRO A 146 -0.75 0.68 -20.03
C PRO A 146 -1.48 -0.62 -19.65
N VAL A 147 -2.04 -0.64 -18.44
CA VAL A 147 -2.84 -1.75 -17.91
C VAL A 147 -4.07 -1.15 -17.25
N GLU A 148 -5.23 -1.31 -17.88
CA GLU A 148 -6.48 -0.65 -17.50
C GLU A 148 -7.02 -1.08 -16.13
N GLU A 149 -6.69 -2.28 -15.68
CA GLU A 149 -7.09 -2.79 -14.36
C GLU A 149 -6.52 -1.96 -13.21
N PHE A 150 -5.36 -1.34 -13.40
CA PHE A 150 -4.65 -0.60 -12.36
C PHE A 150 -4.63 0.90 -12.66
N PRO A 151 -5.29 1.74 -11.87
CA PRO A 151 -5.35 3.18 -12.10
C PRO A 151 -4.00 3.87 -12.25
N LEU A 152 -2.98 3.35 -11.57
CA LEU A 152 -1.61 3.88 -11.70
C LEU A 152 -0.98 3.61 -13.07
N LEU A 153 -1.40 2.54 -13.76
CA LEU A 153 -0.88 2.15 -15.07
C LEU A 153 -1.85 2.51 -16.21
N ALA A 154 -3.13 2.68 -15.91
CA ALA A 154 -4.15 3.00 -16.90
C ALA A 154 -3.84 4.32 -17.60
N ALA A 155 -4.08 4.36 -18.90
CA ALA A 155 -3.85 5.54 -19.75
C ALA A 155 -2.43 6.15 -19.66
N ARG A 156 -1.43 5.40 -19.19
CA ARG A 156 -0.04 5.83 -19.15
C ARG A 156 0.65 5.42 -20.46
N THR A 157 1.32 6.36 -21.08
CA THR A 157 2.01 6.12 -22.34
C THR A 157 3.50 6.29 -22.18
N SER A 158 4.27 5.51 -22.93
CA SER A 158 5.70 5.74 -23.15
C SER A 158 5.93 6.02 -24.64
N VAL A 159 6.81 6.96 -24.96
CA VAL A 159 7.07 7.39 -26.36
C VAL A 159 8.45 6.93 -26.70
N SER A 160 9.19 6.21 -26.61
CA SER A 160 10.58 5.84 -26.96
C SER A 160 11.48 5.49 -25.79
N ARG A 161 11.05 5.77 -24.58
CA ARG A 161 11.79 5.47 -23.35
C ARG A 161 10.81 5.29 -22.17
N VAL A 162 11.25 4.62 -21.11
CA VAL A 162 10.44 4.43 -19.92
C VAL A 162 10.04 5.78 -19.32
N SER A 163 8.75 5.98 -19.11
CA SER A 163 8.16 7.16 -18.48
C SER A 163 7.88 6.85 -17.01
N LEU A 164 8.35 7.72 -16.11
CA LEU A 164 8.17 7.60 -14.67
C LEU A 164 7.20 8.68 -14.22
N TYR A 165 6.13 8.26 -13.62
CA TYR A 165 5.08 9.13 -13.10
C TYR A 165 5.10 9.12 -11.57
N ARG A 166 4.98 10.31 -10.98
CA ARG A 166 4.64 10.48 -9.57
C ARG A 166 3.22 10.99 -9.47
N CYS A 167 2.41 10.29 -8.71
CA CYS A 167 1.00 10.61 -8.53
C CYS A 167 0.68 10.76 -7.02
N SER A 168 -0.42 11.43 -6.76
CA SER A 168 -1.06 11.50 -5.44
C SER A 168 -2.57 11.48 -5.67
N ASN A 169 -3.27 10.57 -5.03
CA ASN A 169 -4.70 10.33 -5.27
C ASN A 169 -5.03 10.23 -6.77
N TYR A 170 -4.23 9.45 -7.50
CA TYR A 170 -4.31 9.20 -8.96
C TYR A 170 -4.09 10.43 -9.85
N THR A 171 -3.87 11.61 -9.28
CA THR A 171 -3.45 12.79 -10.03
C THR A 171 -1.94 12.76 -10.21
N CYS A 172 -1.48 12.65 -11.45
CA CYS A 172 -0.07 12.50 -11.75
C CYS A 172 0.55 13.78 -12.30
N GLN A 173 1.78 14.04 -11.89
CA GLN A 173 2.62 15.08 -12.48
C GLN A 173 3.06 14.66 -13.90
N LEU A 174 3.65 15.60 -14.65
CA LEU A 174 4.26 15.28 -15.94
C LEU A 174 5.34 14.20 -15.76
N PRO A 175 5.47 13.26 -16.70
CA PRO A 175 6.44 12.20 -16.59
C PRO A 175 7.87 12.73 -16.63
N VAL A 176 8.73 12.06 -15.89
CA VAL A 176 10.19 12.19 -15.98
C VAL A 176 10.79 10.90 -16.54
N PHE A 177 12.08 10.89 -16.85
CA PHE A 177 12.66 9.82 -17.66
C PHE A 177 13.90 9.16 -17.04
N SER A 178 14.18 9.49 -15.78
CA SER A 178 15.25 8.87 -15.00
C SER A 178 14.88 8.79 -13.52
N ALA A 179 15.46 7.81 -12.81
CA ALA A 179 15.30 7.69 -11.36
C ALA A 179 15.73 8.97 -10.63
N LYS A 180 16.83 9.62 -11.08
CA LYS A 180 17.34 10.85 -10.48
C LYS A 180 16.34 12.02 -10.60
N GLU A 181 15.67 12.16 -11.72
CA GLU A 181 14.62 13.17 -11.91
C GLU A 181 13.42 12.87 -11.00
N LEU A 182 13.00 11.60 -10.91
CA LEU A 182 11.90 11.19 -10.03
C LEU A 182 12.20 11.54 -8.56
N ILE A 183 13.39 11.22 -8.07
CA ILE A 183 13.81 11.56 -6.71
C ILE A 183 13.83 13.07 -6.49
N SER A 184 14.27 13.82 -7.49
CA SER A 184 14.25 15.29 -7.42
C SER A 184 12.83 15.84 -7.30
N LEU A 185 11.85 15.27 -8.00
CA LEU A 185 10.44 15.62 -7.86
C LEU A 185 9.92 15.33 -6.45
N ILE A 186 10.19 14.13 -5.94
CA ILE A 186 9.74 13.72 -4.59
C ILE A 186 10.29 14.65 -3.50
N ASN A 187 11.54 15.07 -3.65
CA ASN A 187 12.20 15.93 -2.65
C ASN A 187 11.78 17.41 -2.72
N ARG A 188 11.30 17.89 -3.86
CA ARG A 188 10.77 19.28 -3.98
C ARG A 188 9.47 19.45 -3.20
N ASP A 189 8.53 18.53 -3.38
CA ASP A 189 7.21 18.61 -2.72
C ASP A 189 7.30 18.49 -1.18
N LYS A 190 8.40 17.90 -0.66
CA LYS A 190 8.66 17.86 0.79
C LYS A 190 9.14 19.20 1.39
N LYS A 191 9.58 20.15 0.55
CA LYS A 191 10.02 21.48 1.00
C LYS A 191 8.90 22.50 0.98
N ASP A 192 7.83 22.21 0.24
CA ASP A 192 6.71 23.12 0.03
C ASP A 192 5.52 22.80 0.95
N ASN A 193 5.61 21.76 1.78
CA ASN A 193 4.70 21.36 2.85
C ASN A 193 5.37 21.47 4.24
#